data_633c70e822038389a42435395750cae5
#
_entry.id   633c70e822038389a42435395750cae5
#
_cell.length_a   1.000
_cell.length_b   1.000
_cell.length_c   1.000
_cell.angle_alpha   90.00
_cell.angle_beta   90.00
_cell.angle_gamma   90.00
#
_symmetry.space_group_name_H-M   'P 1'
#
loop_
_entity.id
_entity.type
_entity.pdbx_description
1 polymer ?
#
loop_
_entity_poly.entity_id
_entity_poly.type
_entity_poly.pdbx_seq_one_letter_code
_entity_poly.pdbx_strand_id
1 'polypeptide(L)' 'MDKLEKCPFCGGTKIWIGTIAECEMQDKNRPDYEFNSQHYVVVCDYLEGGCGASTGGSARTEEEAIKAWNRRA' A
#
# COMPACT_ATOMS: atom_id res chain seq x y z
N MET A 1 13.98 0.77 -9.62
CA MET A 1 12.62 0.71 -9.03
C MET A 1 11.73 1.73 -9.73
N ASP A 2 10.52 1.34 -10.09
CA ASP A 2 9.60 2.24 -10.76
C ASP A 2 9.14 3.37 -9.85
N LYS A 3 8.90 4.54 -10.43
CA LYS A 3 8.41 5.69 -9.68
C LYS A 3 6.92 5.54 -9.39
N LEU A 4 6.49 5.88 -8.17
CA LEU A 4 5.07 5.90 -7.83
C LEU A 4 4.35 7.01 -8.57
N GLU A 5 3.27 6.66 -9.26
CA GLU A 5 2.40 7.62 -9.93
C GLU A 5 1.42 8.24 -8.94
N LYS A 6 0.81 9.35 -9.34
CA LYS A 6 -0.24 9.98 -8.55
C LYS A 6 -1.41 9.03 -8.36
N CYS A 7 -2.20 9.26 -7.30
CA CYS A 7 -3.42 8.49 -7.08
C CYS A 7 -4.36 8.64 -8.28
N PRO A 8 -4.81 7.54 -8.90
CA PRO A 8 -5.69 7.62 -10.07
C PRO A 8 -7.11 8.08 -9.72
N PHE A 9 -7.46 8.09 -8.44
CA PHE A 9 -8.81 8.43 -8.01
C PHE A 9 -8.96 9.88 -7.57
N CYS A 10 -7.97 10.42 -6.85
CA CYS A 10 -8.05 11.79 -6.35
C CYS A 10 -6.93 12.69 -6.87
N GLY A 11 -5.96 12.14 -7.60
CA GLY A 11 -4.82 12.89 -8.11
C GLY A 11 -3.81 13.31 -7.05
N GLY A 12 -3.98 12.85 -5.81
CA GLY A 12 -3.09 13.20 -4.72
C GLY A 12 -1.72 12.55 -4.83
N THR A 13 -0.74 13.15 -4.17
CA THR A 13 0.64 12.66 -4.18
C THR A 13 1.09 12.09 -2.86
N LYS A 14 0.21 12.08 -1.86
CA LYS A 14 0.49 11.52 -0.54
C LYS A 14 0.31 10.01 -0.55
N ILE A 15 1.27 9.31 -1.14
CA ILE A 15 1.22 7.87 -1.36
C ILE A 15 2.16 7.20 -0.37
N TRP A 16 1.67 6.17 0.31
CA TRP A 16 2.44 5.40 1.28
C TRP A 16 2.59 3.96 0.79
N ILE A 17 3.76 3.38 1.01
CA ILE A 17 4.02 1.99 0.69
C ILE A 17 4.61 1.28 1.91
N GLY A 18 4.16 0.06 2.15
CA GLY A 18 4.64 -0.75 3.25
C GLY A 18 3.89 -2.06 3.33
N THR A 19 4.06 -2.80 4.43
CA THR A 19 3.36 -4.07 4.62
C THR A 19 1.95 -3.82 5.13
N ILE A 20 1.08 -4.81 4.92
CA ILE A 20 -0.31 -4.76 5.43
C ILE A 20 -0.29 -4.62 6.95
N ALA A 21 0.60 -5.36 7.63
CA ALA A 21 0.69 -5.30 9.09
C ALA A 21 1.04 -3.89 9.56
N GLU A 22 1.96 -3.21 8.88
CA GLU A 22 2.31 -1.83 9.21
C GLU A 22 1.15 -0.87 8.93
N CYS A 23 0.47 -1.07 7.82
CA CYS A 23 -0.65 -0.22 7.43
C CYS A 23 -1.79 -0.27 8.46
N GLU A 24 -2.08 -1.46 8.98
CA GLU A 24 -3.15 -1.68 9.94
C GLU A 24 -2.68 -1.60 11.40
N MET A 25 -1.39 -1.35 11.63
CA MET A 25 -0.80 -1.32 12.97
C MET A 25 -1.11 -2.58 13.77
N GLN A 26 -0.97 -3.73 13.11
CA GLN A 26 -1.33 -5.01 13.71
C GLN A 26 -0.37 -5.41 14.83
N ASP A 27 -0.91 -6.07 15.85
CA ASP A 27 -0.12 -6.68 16.92
C ASP A 27 0.54 -7.95 16.40
N LYS A 28 1.80 -8.19 16.80
CA LYS A 28 2.55 -9.39 16.43
C LYS A 28 1.88 -10.69 16.86
N ASN A 29 0.97 -10.62 17.83
CA ASN A 29 0.24 -11.79 18.33
C ASN A 29 -0.97 -12.18 17.48
N ARG A 30 -1.32 -11.39 16.48
CA ARG A 30 -2.45 -11.71 15.61
C ARG A 30 -2.13 -12.93 14.74
N PRO A 31 -3.11 -13.83 14.53
CA PRO A 31 -2.89 -15.03 13.71
C PRO A 31 -2.45 -14.75 12.28
N ASP A 32 -2.89 -13.63 11.71
CA ASP A 32 -2.58 -13.24 10.34
C ASP A 32 -1.39 -12.28 10.21
N TYR A 33 -0.72 -11.97 11.32
CA TYR A 33 0.38 -11.01 11.30
C TYR A 33 1.52 -11.47 10.40
N GLU A 34 1.90 -12.74 10.48
CA GLU A 34 3.00 -13.27 9.68
C GLU A 34 2.72 -13.11 8.19
N PHE A 35 1.52 -13.45 7.74
CA PHE A 35 1.12 -13.28 6.35
C PHE A 35 1.16 -11.79 5.98
N ASN A 36 0.56 -10.93 6.80
CA ASN A 36 0.43 -9.52 6.50
C ASN A 36 1.77 -8.78 6.54
N SER A 37 2.74 -9.26 7.32
CA SER A 37 4.08 -8.68 7.38
C SER A 37 4.93 -9.01 6.16
N GLN A 38 4.50 -9.96 5.34
CA GLN A 38 5.20 -10.39 4.13
C GLN A 38 4.57 -9.86 2.84
N HIS A 39 3.46 -9.14 2.94
CA HIS A 39 2.75 -8.62 1.78
C HIS A 39 2.70 -7.10 1.83
N TYR A 40 2.93 -6.47 0.69
CA TYR A 40 3.05 -5.03 0.57
C TYR A 40 1.81 -4.42 -0.08
N VAL A 41 1.50 -3.19 0.33
CA VAL A 41 0.41 -2.40 -0.26
C VAL A 41 0.90 -0.99 -0.53
N VAL A 42 0.32 -0.36 -1.54
CA VAL A 42 0.47 1.08 -1.78
C VAL A 42 -0.89 1.70 -1.52
N VAL A 43 -0.92 2.73 -0.69
CA VAL A 43 -2.17 3.41 -0.32
C VAL A 43 -2.04 4.91 -0.53
N CYS A 44 -3.16 5.52 -0.90
CA CYS A 44 -3.30 6.96 -0.88
C CYS A 44 -3.69 7.35 0.54
N ASP A 45 -2.76 7.97 1.28
CA ASP A 45 -2.89 8.19 2.71
C ASP A 45 -3.97 9.23 3.02
N TYR A 46 -5.14 8.76 3.45
CA TYR A 46 -6.24 9.66 3.72
C TYR A 46 -5.99 10.53 4.96
N LEU A 47 -5.14 10.11 5.88
CA LEU A 47 -4.75 10.93 7.03
C LEU A 47 -3.92 12.14 6.60
N GLU A 48 -3.28 12.06 5.44
CA GLU A 48 -2.50 13.16 4.86
C GLU A 48 -3.27 13.87 3.74
N GLY A 49 -4.57 13.66 3.66
CA GLY A 49 -5.42 14.31 2.67
C GLY A 49 -5.73 13.46 1.43
N GLY A 50 -5.33 12.20 1.41
CA GLY A 50 -5.64 11.29 0.31
C GLY A 50 -7.04 10.71 0.40
N CYS A 51 -7.40 9.88 -0.59
CA CYS A 51 -8.75 9.28 -0.68
C CYS A 51 -8.86 7.90 -0.04
N GLY A 52 -7.76 7.32 0.43
CA GLY A 52 -7.76 5.99 1.03
C GLY A 52 -7.70 4.83 0.06
N ALA A 53 -7.53 5.08 -1.23
CA ALA A 53 -7.40 4.01 -2.21
C ALA A 53 -6.16 3.16 -1.96
N SER A 54 -6.23 1.86 -2.24
CA SER A 54 -5.09 0.96 -2.05
C SER A 54 -5.04 -0.11 -3.13
N THR A 55 -3.87 -0.77 -3.25
CA THR A 55 -3.65 -1.84 -4.23
C THR A 55 -4.18 -3.20 -3.77
N GLY A 56 -4.55 -3.34 -2.51
CA GLY A 56 -4.81 -4.65 -1.94
C GLY A 56 -3.51 -5.33 -1.52
N GLY A 57 -3.59 -6.53 -0.99
CA GLY A 57 -2.47 -7.17 -0.30
C GLY A 57 -1.86 -8.37 -1.01
N SER A 58 -1.78 -8.37 -2.35
CA SER A 58 -1.24 -9.52 -3.07
C SER A 58 0.23 -9.41 -3.46
N ALA A 59 0.85 -8.25 -3.30
CA ALA A 59 2.25 -8.03 -3.66
C ALA A 59 3.19 -8.57 -2.58
N ARG A 60 4.21 -9.29 -2.99
CA ARG A 60 5.20 -9.85 -2.06
C ARG A 60 6.44 -8.97 -1.92
N THR A 61 6.60 -7.98 -2.77
CA THR A 61 7.71 -7.04 -2.72
C THR A 61 7.19 -5.63 -2.94
N GLU A 62 7.98 -4.65 -2.51
CA GLU A 62 7.63 -3.25 -2.77
C GLU A 62 7.51 -2.98 -4.27
N GLU A 63 8.40 -3.54 -5.06
CA GLU A 63 8.40 -3.37 -6.51
C GLU A 63 7.09 -3.87 -7.13
N GLU A 64 6.62 -5.04 -6.70
CA GLU A 64 5.34 -5.57 -7.18
C GLU A 64 4.17 -4.68 -6.79
N ALA A 65 4.19 -4.13 -5.58
CA ALA A 65 3.15 -3.21 -5.12
C ALA A 65 3.16 -1.92 -5.95
N ILE A 66 4.33 -1.38 -6.23
CA ILE A 66 4.47 -0.18 -7.06
C ILE A 66 3.95 -0.43 -8.47
N LYS A 67 4.28 -1.57 -9.07
CA LYS A 67 3.78 -1.92 -10.39
C LYS A 67 2.27 -2.05 -10.41
N ALA A 68 1.69 -2.67 -9.38
CA ALA A 68 0.24 -2.80 -9.27
C ALA A 68 -0.44 -1.43 -9.16
N TRP A 69 0.15 -0.53 -8.39
CA TRP A 69 -0.35 0.84 -8.25
C TRP A 69 -0.30 1.59 -9.59
N ASN A 70 0.86 1.54 -10.24
CA ASN A 70 1.07 2.28 -11.49
C ASN A 70 0.19 1.79 -12.63
N ARG A 71 -0.21 0.53 -12.61
CA ARG A 71 -1.15 -0.01 -13.60
C ARG A 71 -2.52 0.66 -13.54
N ARG A 72 -2.91 1.14 -12.35
CA ARG A 72 -4.19 1.82 -12.15
C ARG A 72 -4.11 3.30 -12.46
N ALA A 73 -2.92 3.84 -12.42
CA ALA A 73 -2.68 5.22 -12.77
C ALA A 73 -2.50 5.36 -14.28
#